data_3c5ae59c3c1e209ea94150e4962570ab
#
_entry.id   3c5ae59c3c1e209ea94150e4962570ab
#
_cell.length_a   1.000
_cell.length_b   1.000
_cell.length_c   1.000
_cell.angle_alpha   90.00
_cell.angle_beta   90.00
_cell.angle_gamma   90.00
#
_symmetry.space_group_name_H-M   'P 1'
#
loop_
_entity.id
_entity.type
_entity.pdbx_description
1 polymer ?
#
loop_
_entity_poly.entity_id
_entity_poly.type
_entity_poly.pdbx_seq_one_letter_code
_entity_poly.pdbx_strand_id
1 'polypeptide(L)'
;MKTKKRLSQKQMQFFDAFGYLYFPNLLDDKIDTIIEEFEVIWKNSNQNHDGTQRSVILPFADQSAYLSSLLDDPRIHDIASSICGEEFNYTSGDGNYYVGDTRWHSDGYGARPVLTIKIAFYLDKVTASSGALRVIPGSHKKGSYFADSLQNHLVGSKDNPGDLFGLNGNEIPAIPLETNPGDVAVFNHNIKHSSWGGSNSRRMFTMNFTEKFRDDQLDQLRNILGKEARFWIDRIHGEPMVNTASKERMVHLKQVMENDTHLADITKELKKTMSEPARG
;
A
#
# COMPACT_ATOMS: atom_id res chain seq x y z
N MET A 1 -14.54 26.87 8.87
CA MET A 1 -13.59 25.79 9.14
C MET A 1 -14.38 24.49 9.14
N LYS A 2 -14.14 23.57 8.17
CA LYS A 2 -14.70 22.21 8.25
C LYS A 2 -14.04 21.52 9.44
N THR A 3 -14.82 21.04 10.39
CA THR A 3 -14.31 20.24 11.51
C THR A 3 -13.60 19.01 10.95
N LYS A 4 -12.29 18.90 11.16
CA LYS A 4 -11.52 17.68 10.85
C LYS A 4 -12.16 16.52 11.62
N LYS A 5 -12.60 15.51 10.90
CA LYS A 5 -13.28 14.34 11.46
C LYS A 5 -12.23 13.26 11.69
N ARG A 6 -11.31 13.51 12.63
CA ARG A 6 -10.26 12.55 13.00
C ARG A 6 -10.84 11.20 13.41
N LEU A 7 -10.02 10.18 13.31
CA LEU A 7 -10.36 8.88 13.88
C LEU A 7 -10.68 9.03 15.37
N SER A 8 -11.72 8.35 15.81
CA SER A 8 -12.08 8.32 17.23
C SER A 8 -10.99 7.62 18.04
N GLN A 9 -10.94 7.91 19.34
CA GLN A 9 -10.02 7.23 20.26
C GLN A 9 -10.18 5.69 20.20
N LYS A 10 -11.41 5.19 20.07
CA LYS A 10 -11.68 3.75 19.93
C LYS A 10 -11.10 3.16 18.64
N GLN A 11 -11.18 3.87 17.52
CA GLN A 11 -10.56 3.42 16.26
C GLN A 11 -9.04 3.42 16.37
N MET A 12 -8.45 4.43 17.00
CA MET A 12 -7.00 4.46 17.23
C MET A 12 -6.54 3.32 18.15
N GLN A 13 -7.26 3.05 19.25
CA GLN A 13 -6.98 1.92 20.13
C GLN A 13 -7.11 0.57 19.40
N PHE A 14 -8.12 0.43 18.54
CA PHE A 14 -8.29 -0.76 17.70
C PHE A 14 -7.12 -0.92 16.72
N PHE A 15 -6.74 0.15 16.02
CA PHE A 15 -5.59 0.12 15.12
C PHE A 15 -4.29 -0.23 15.84
N ASP A 16 -4.04 0.37 16.99
CA ASP A 16 -2.86 0.06 17.82
C ASP A 16 -2.87 -1.41 18.30
N ALA A 17 -4.03 -1.93 18.69
CA ALA A 17 -4.14 -3.31 19.16
C ALA A 17 -4.00 -4.34 18.04
N PHE A 18 -4.66 -4.11 16.89
CA PHE A 18 -4.87 -5.11 15.85
C PHE A 18 -4.13 -4.82 14.53
N GLY A 19 -3.72 -3.57 14.29
CA GLY A 19 -2.90 -3.18 13.14
C GLY A 19 -3.66 -2.93 11.85
N TYR A 20 -4.98 -2.86 11.87
CA TYR A 20 -5.81 -2.55 10.71
C TYR A 20 -7.09 -1.82 11.08
N LEU A 21 -7.71 -1.16 10.09
CA LEU A 21 -9.06 -0.62 10.14
C LEU A 21 -9.79 -0.94 8.84
N TYR A 22 -11.11 -1.01 8.92
CA TYR A 22 -11.96 -1.21 7.75
C TYR A 22 -13.10 -0.20 7.77
N PHE A 23 -13.33 0.45 6.63
CA PHE A 23 -14.32 1.49 6.45
C PHE A 23 -15.26 1.12 5.30
N PRO A 24 -16.44 0.55 5.60
CA PRO A 24 -17.41 0.23 4.56
C PRO A 24 -17.98 1.51 3.95
N ASN A 25 -18.20 1.49 2.64
CA ASN A 25 -18.85 2.56 1.85
C ASN A 25 -18.18 3.95 2.02
N LEU A 26 -16.87 4.00 2.37
CA LEU A 26 -16.20 5.27 2.66
C LEU A 26 -16.15 6.20 1.44
N LEU A 27 -16.03 5.63 0.25
CA LEU A 27 -15.88 6.34 -1.02
C LEU A 27 -16.97 5.98 -2.06
N ASP A 28 -18.14 5.54 -1.62
CA ASP A 28 -19.26 5.20 -2.53
C ASP A 28 -19.62 6.33 -3.49
N ASP A 29 -19.51 7.57 -3.02
CA ASP A 29 -19.77 8.77 -3.82
C ASP A 29 -18.70 9.06 -4.90
N LYS A 30 -17.59 8.33 -4.90
CA LYS A 30 -16.44 8.55 -5.79
C LYS A 30 -16.04 7.31 -6.60
N ILE A 31 -16.60 6.16 -6.26
CA ILE A 31 -16.06 4.88 -6.74
C ILE A 31 -16.13 4.73 -8.26
N ASP A 32 -17.20 5.19 -8.89
CA ASP A 32 -17.35 5.08 -10.35
C ASP A 32 -16.24 5.86 -11.07
N THR A 33 -15.98 7.11 -10.64
CA THR A 33 -14.88 7.90 -11.21
C THR A 33 -13.51 7.32 -10.87
N ILE A 34 -13.34 6.75 -9.68
CA ILE A 34 -12.07 6.05 -9.32
C ILE A 34 -11.82 4.88 -10.25
N ILE A 35 -12.86 4.09 -10.58
CA ILE A 35 -12.74 2.96 -11.52
C ILE A 35 -12.42 3.46 -12.93
N GLU A 36 -13.09 4.50 -13.39
CA GLU A 36 -12.82 5.11 -14.71
C GLU A 36 -11.35 5.57 -14.82
N GLU A 37 -10.86 6.30 -13.82
CA GLU A 37 -9.47 6.78 -13.77
C GLU A 37 -8.44 5.62 -13.71
N PHE A 38 -8.76 4.57 -12.97
CA PHE A 38 -7.93 3.36 -12.95
C PHE A 38 -7.77 2.78 -14.35
N GLU A 39 -8.87 2.59 -15.09
CA GLU A 39 -8.84 2.04 -16.44
C GLU A 39 -8.13 2.97 -17.43
N VAL A 40 -8.29 4.30 -17.29
CA VAL A 40 -7.58 5.30 -18.13
C VAL A 40 -6.07 5.19 -17.94
N ILE A 41 -5.59 5.07 -16.70
CA ILE A 41 -4.14 4.90 -16.42
C ILE A 41 -3.62 3.62 -17.09
N TRP A 42 -4.32 2.50 -16.92
CA TRP A 42 -3.91 1.24 -17.54
C TRP A 42 -3.91 1.29 -19.06
N LYS A 43 -4.94 1.87 -19.66
CA LYS A 43 -5.04 2.07 -21.12
C LYS A 43 -3.90 2.92 -21.67
N ASN A 44 -3.47 3.93 -20.93
CA ASN A 44 -2.40 4.86 -21.35
C ASN A 44 -1.00 4.32 -21.00
N SER A 45 -0.91 3.27 -20.21
CA SER A 45 0.37 2.65 -19.90
C SER A 45 0.84 1.76 -21.04
N ASN A 46 2.15 1.51 -21.10
CA ASN A 46 2.73 0.52 -22.01
C ASN A 46 2.61 -0.91 -21.50
N GLN A 47 1.86 -1.13 -20.42
CA GLN A 47 1.67 -2.45 -19.83
C GLN A 47 0.34 -3.03 -20.27
N ASN A 48 0.38 -4.29 -20.70
CA ASN A 48 -0.82 -5.07 -21.01
C ASN A 48 -0.98 -6.19 -19.97
N HIS A 49 -2.13 -6.23 -19.32
CA HIS A 49 -2.47 -7.32 -18.42
C HIS A 49 -3.08 -8.46 -19.21
N ASP A 50 -2.44 -9.62 -19.19
CA ASP A 50 -2.87 -10.81 -19.94
C ASP A 50 -3.51 -11.90 -19.05
N GLY A 51 -3.62 -11.67 -17.76
CA GLY A 51 -4.20 -12.60 -16.79
C GLY A 51 -3.30 -13.78 -16.39
N THR A 52 -2.06 -13.85 -16.88
CA THR A 52 -1.13 -14.97 -16.55
C THR A 52 -0.35 -14.70 -15.27
N GLN A 53 -0.06 -13.43 -14.98
CA GLN A 53 0.68 -12.99 -13.80
C GLN A 53 0.28 -11.57 -13.40
N ARG A 54 0.60 -11.19 -12.16
CA ARG A 54 0.34 -9.85 -11.65
C ARG A 54 0.96 -8.79 -12.57
N SER A 55 0.18 -7.78 -12.89
CA SER A 55 0.66 -6.55 -13.52
C SER A 55 0.58 -5.40 -12.52
N VAL A 56 1.59 -4.51 -12.53
CA VAL A 56 1.70 -3.42 -11.57
C VAL A 56 2.19 -2.14 -12.24
N ILE A 57 1.59 -1.03 -11.85
CA ILE A 57 2.05 0.32 -12.20
C ILE A 57 2.40 1.04 -10.91
N LEU A 58 3.59 1.62 -10.82
CA LEU A 58 4.07 2.50 -9.76
C LEU A 58 4.78 3.70 -10.40
N PRO A 59 4.55 4.93 -9.91
CA PRO A 59 3.48 5.37 -9.01
C PRO A 59 2.12 5.28 -9.71
N PHE A 60 1.05 4.94 -8.98
CA PHE A 60 -0.26 4.74 -9.63
C PHE A 60 -1.20 5.94 -9.50
N ALA A 61 -1.68 6.25 -8.29
CA ALA A 61 -2.61 7.36 -8.06
C ALA A 61 -2.02 8.71 -8.53
N ASP A 62 -0.72 8.81 -8.52
CA ASP A 62 0.07 9.96 -8.96
C ASP A 62 -0.06 10.25 -10.47
N GLN A 63 -0.56 9.31 -11.28
CA GLN A 63 -0.70 9.48 -12.72
C GLN A 63 -2.03 10.13 -13.13
N SER A 64 -2.96 10.31 -12.21
CA SER A 64 -4.23 10.99 -12.43
C SER A 64 -4.39 12.18 -11.49
N ALA A 65 -4.80 13.32 -12.01
CA ALA A 65 -5.14 14.48 -11.20
C ALA A 65 -6.30 14.18 -10.22
N TYR A 66 -7.27 13.38 -10.66
CA TYR A 66 -8.40 12.98 -9.83
C TYR A 66 -7.97 12.03 -8.71
N LEU A 67 -7.24 10.95 -9.02
CA LEU A 67 -6.75 10.02 -7.99
C LEU A 67 -5.76 10.72 -7.04
N SER A 68 -4.92 11.63 -7.54
CA SER A 68 -4.07 12.48 -6.70
C SER A 68 -4.87 13.31 -5.70
N SER A 69 -6.07 13.77 -6.09
CA SER A 69 -6.94 14.55 -5.21
C SER A 69 -7.54 13.75 -4.04
N LEU A 70 -7.44 12.42 -4.07
CA LEU A 70 -7.84 11.59 -2.92
C LEU A 70 -6.97 11.86 -1.68
N LEU A 71 -5.74 12.34 -1.87
CA LEU A 71 -4.89 12.77 -0.75
C LEU A 71 -5.46 13.99 -0.03
N ASP A 72 -6.23 14.84 -0.73
CA ASP A 72 -6.92 16.00 -0.18
C ASP A 72 -8.33 15.66 0.34
N ASP A 73 -8.86 14.48 0.03
CA ASP A 73 -10.18 14.06 0.54
C ASP A 73 -10.10 13.95 2.07
N PRO A 74 -10.96 14.67 2.81
CA PRO A 74 -10.90 14.68 4.27
C PRO A 74 -10.94 13.29 4.89
N ARG A 75 -11.61 12.33 4.27
CA ARG A 75 -11.73 10.94 4.76
C ARG A 75 -10.38 10.23 4.73
N ILE A 76 -9.63 10.38 3.64
CA ILE A 76 -8.30 9.76 3.47
C ILE A 76 -7.26 10.54 4.27
N HIS A 77 -7.27 11.87 4.16
CA HIS A 77 -6.36 12.75 4.90
C HIS A 77 -6.48 12.55 6.42
N ASP A 78 -7.71 12.49 6.96
CA ASP A 78 -7.94 12.34 8.39
C ASP A 78 -7.52 10.97 8.92
N ILE A 79 -7.62 9.91 8.11
CA ILE A 79 -7.05 8.58 8.44
C ILE A 79 -5.53 8.69 8.54
N ALA A 80 -4.88 9.22 7.51
CA ALA A 80 -3.42 9.33 7.46
C ALA A 80 -2.88 10.23 8.59
N SER A 81 -3.47 11.42 8.79
CA SER A 81 -3.04 12.36 9.83
C SER A 81 -3.30 11.86 11.25
N SER A 82 -4.38 11.09 11.46
CA SER A 82 -4.64 10.49 12.77
C SER A 82 -3.62 9.44 13.17
N ILE A 83 -3.16 8.64 12.19
CA ILE A 83 -2.26 7.51 12.46
C ILE A 83 -0.78 7.94 12.35
N CYS A 84 -0.43 8.69 11.31
CA CYS A 84 0.97 9.06 11.01
C CYS A 84 1.34 10.48 11.45
N GLY A 85 0.40 11.24 12.04
CA GLY A 85 0.64 12.63 12.46
C GLY A 85 0.33 13.65 11.36
N GLU A 86 0.20 14.93 11.76
CA GLU A 86 -0.27 16.02 10.88
C GLU A 86 0.65 16.28 9.67
N GLU A 87 1.94 16.06 9.81
CA GLU A 87 2.94 16.25 8.75
C GLU A 87 3.40 14.92 8.14
N PHE A 88 2.49 13.96 8.02
CA PHE A 88 2.81 12.67 7.41
C PHE A 88 3.40 12.82 6.00
N ASN A 89 4.16 11.83 5.55
CA ASN A 89 4.57 11.71 4.15
C ASN A 89 3.61 10.80 3.40
N TYR A 90 3.24 11.18 2.19
CA TYR A 90 2.73 10.28 1.17
C TYR A 90 3.92 9.72 0.38
N THR A 91 4.01 8.41 0.28
CA THR A 91 5.14 7.72 -0.39
C THR A 91 4.72 6.97 -1.64
N SER A 92 3.66 7.46 -2.30
CA SER A 92 3.04 6.86 -3.48
C SER A 92 2.37 5.50 -3.18
N GLY A 93 2.02 4.76 -4.21
CA GLY A 93 1.39 3.45 -4.12
C GLY A 93 1.29 2.80 -5.49
N ASP A 94 0.97 1.52 -5.47
CA ASP A 94 0.86 0.67 -6.64
C ASP A 94 -0.58 0.49 -7.10
N GLY A 95 -0.80 0.43 -8.42
CA GLY A 95 -2.04 -0.02 -9.04
C GLY A 95 -1.84 -1.38 -9.68
N ASN A 96 -2.79 -2.28 -9.49
CA ASN A 96 -2.58 -3.68 -9.78
C ASN A 96 -3.76 -4.32 -10.49
N TYR A 97 -3.41 -5.21 -11.41
CA TYR A 97 -4.21 -6.39 -11.73
C TYR A 97 -3.54 -7.59 -11.06
N TYR A 98 -4.15 -8.11 -10.01
CA TYR A 98 -3.68 -9.31 -9.33
C TYR A 98 -4.17 -10.57 -10.01
N VAL A 99 -3.33 -11.60 -9.98
CA VAL A 99 -3.64 -12.95 -10.46
C VAL A 99 -3.43 -13.93 -9.33
N GLY A 100 -4.47 -14.74 -9.06
CA GLY A 100 -4.41 -15.81 -8.07
C GLY A 100 -4.14 -15.34 -6.65
N ASP A 101 -3.31 -16.11 -5.98
CA ASP A 101 -3.01 -15.97 -4.57
C ASP A 101 -1.84 -15.03 -4.30
N THR A 102 -1.88 -14.38 -3.16
CA THR A 102 -0.73 -13.66 -2.60
C THR A 102 -0.33 -14.32 -1.29
N ARG A 103 0.90 -14.83 -1.22
CA ARG A 103 1.43 -15.53 -0.05
C ARG A 103 1.53 -14.61 1.17
N TRP A 104 1.62 -15.21 2.36
CA TRP A 104 1.84 -14.47 3.60
C TRP A 104 3.13 -13.66 3.56
N HIS A 105 3.02 -12.38 3.85
CA HIS A 105 4.14 -11.43 3.91
C HIS A 105 3.82 -10.23 4.81
N SER A 106 4.82 -9.40 5.00
CA SER A 106 4.70 -8.04 5.54
C SER A 106 5.43 -7.10 4.60
N ASP A 107 4.90 -5.92 4.35
CA ASP A 107 5.51 -4.93 3.44
C ASP A 107 6.79 -4.28 4.00
N GLY A 108 7.01 -4.37 5.30
CA GLY A 108 8.15 -3.65 5.88
C GLY A 108 8.53 -4.05 7.30
N TYR A 109 8.28 -5.29 7.73
CA TYR A 109 8.55 -5.72 9.10
C TYR A 109 9.99 -5.46 9.54
N GLY A 110 10.15 -4.47 10.42
CA GLY A 110 11.45 -4.05 10.93
C GLY A 110 12.35 -3.29 9.97
N ALA A 111 11.95 -3.08 8.72
CA ALA A 111 12.75 -2.37 7.73
C ALA A 111 12.59 -0.84 7.78
N ARG A 112 11.56 -0.34 8.47
CA ARG A 112 11.25 1.09 8.55
C ARG A 112 11.38 1.59 9.98
N PRO A 113 12.04 2.75 10.20
CA PRO A 113 12.21 3.34 11.53
C PRO A 113 10.96 4.08 12.02
N VAL A 114 10.00 4.33 11.14
CA VAL A 114 8.78 5.11 11.39
C VAL A 114 7.54 4.27 11.09
N LEU A 115 6.42 4.61 11.73
CA LEU A 115 5.15 3.99 11.42
C LEU A 115 4.79 4.23 9.95
N THR A 116 4.39 3.16 9.28
CA THR A 116 3.97 3.18 7.90
C THR A 116 2.64 2.43 7.77
N ILE A 117 1.71 3.03 7.04
CA ILE A 117 0.42 2.42 6.74
C ILE A 117 0.19 2.35 5.24
N LYS A 118 -0.63 1.40 4.85
CA LYS A 118 -1.18 1.27 3.50
C LYS A 118 -2.70 1.46 3.56
N ILE A 119 -3.21 2.27 2.66
CA ILE A 119 -4.64 2.39 2.38
C ILE A 119 -4.88 1.67 1.05
N ALA A 120 -5.74 0.66 1.08
CA ALA A 120 -6.05 -0.18 -0.07
C ALA A 120 -7.48 0.04 -0.55
N PHE A 121 -7.63 0.19 -1.86
CA PHE A 121 -8.87 0.43 -2.58
C PHE A 121 -9.12 -0.73 -3.53
N TYR A 122 -10.08 -1.59 -3.21
CA TYR A 122 -10.51 -2.67 -4.09
C TYR A 122 -11.59 -2.17 -5.04
N LEU A 123 -11.41 -2.41 -6.33
CA LEU A 123 -12.33 -1.96 -7.38
C LEU A 123 -13.28 -3.06 -7.84
N ASP A 124 -13.08 -4.25 -7.30
CA ASP A 124 -13.93 -5.42 -7.51
C ASP A 124 -14.40 -5.94 -6.15
N LYS A 125 -15.61 -6.52 -6.12
CA LYS A 125 -16.08 -7.20 -4.91
C LYS A 125 -15.19 -8.42 -4.64
N VAL A 126 -14.65 -8.51 -3.44
CA VAL A 126 -13.85 -9.64 -2.99
C VAL A 126 -14.36 -10.23 -1.68
N THR A 127 -14.31 -11.55 -1.60
CA THR A 127 -14.71 -12.33 -0.42
C THR A 127 -13.55 -13.18 0.07
N ALA A 128 -13.71 -13.84 1.20
CA ALA A 128 -12.72 -14.77 1.75
C ALA A 128 -12.24 -15.83 0.73
N SER A 129 -13.09 -16.23 -0.22
CA SER A 129 -12.79 -17.23 -1.25
C SER A 129 -12.46 -16.64 -2.62
N SER A 130 -12.45 -15.30 -2.77
CA SER A 130 -12.22 -14.63 -4.05
C SER A 130 -11.12 -13.56 -3.99
N GLY A 131 -10.16 -13.71 -3.06
CA GLY A 131 -8.99 -12.86 -3.00
C GLY A 131 -9.09 -11.66 -2.07
N ALA A 132 -9.99 -11.66 -1.08
CA ALA A 132 -10.00 -10.64 -0.04
C ALA A 132 -8.66 -10.62 0.71
N LEU A 133 -8.24 -9.42 1.10
CA LEU A 133 -7.08 -9.25 1.98
C LEU A 133 -7.34 -9.97 3.31
N ARG A 134 -6.43 -10.85 3.70
CA ARG A 134 -6.43 -11.49 5.01
C ARG A 134 -5.34 -10.90 5.87
N VAL A 135 -5.67 -10.57 7.10
CA VAL A 135 -4.73 -10.03 8.08
C VAL A 135 -4.70 -10.90 9.33
N ILE A 136 -3.53 -11.04 9.94
CA ILE A 136 -3.40 -11.64 11.27
C ILE A 136 -3.34 -10.50 12.28
N PRO A 137 -4.43 -10.25 13.04
CA PRO A 137 -4.49 -9.13 13.99
C PRO A 137 -3.38 -9.19 15.03
N GLY A 138 -2.77 -8.03 15.33
CA GLY A 138 -1.67 -7.92 16.32
C GLY A 138 -0.29 -8.35 15.79
N SER A 139 -0.22 -8.97 14.61
CA SER A 139 1.05 -9.44 14.03
C SER A 139 2.00 -8.33 13.56
N HIS A 140 1.58 -7.07 13.63
CA HIS A 140 2.40 -5.89 13.32
C HIS A 140 3.31 -5.48 14.49
N LYS A 141 3.05 -5.96 15.72
CA LYS A 141 3.76 -5.57 16.94
C LYS A 141 5.15 -6.21 17.02
N LYS A 142 6.08 -5.65 16.25
CA LYS A 142 7.48 -6.07 16.26
C LYS A 142 8.04 -6.08 17.69
N GLY A 143 8.83 -7.10 18.02
CA GLY A 143 9.38 -7.32 19.36
C GLY A 143 8.45 -8.13 20.28
N SER A 144 7.22 -8.42 19.88
CA SER A 144 6.39 -9.41 20.57
C SER A 144 6.71 -10.82 20.05
N TYR A 145 6.73 -11.81 20.97
CA TYR A 145 6.97 -13.21 20.60
C TYR A 145 6.02 -13.68 19.47
N PHE A 146 4.75 -13.30 19.54
CA PHE A 146 3.75 -13.65 18.54
C PHE A 146 4.11 -13.12 17.13
N ALA A 147 4.36 -11.81 17.04
CA ALA A 147 4.63 -11.19 15.73
C ALA A 147 5.97 -11.63 15.14
N ASP A 148 7.01 -11.77 15.98
CA ASP A 148 8.34 -12.19 15.55
C ASP A 148 8.35 -13.68 15.17
N SER A 149 7.62 -14.54 15.88
CA SER A 149 7.44 -15.94 15.53
C SER A 149 6.77 -16.09 14.16
N LEU A 150 5.67 -15.35 13.91
CA LEU A 150 5.03 -15.34 12.59
C LEU A 150 5.95 -14.80 11.49
N GLN A 151 6.77 -13.78 11.77
CA GLN A 151 7.74 -13.27 10.79
C GLN A 151 8.75 -14.33 10.40
N ASN A 152 9.28 -15.05 11.38
CA ASN A 152 10.35 -16.04 11.15
C ASN A 152 9.82 -17.32 10.49
N HIS A 153 8.61 -17.74 10.84
CA HIS A 153 8.08 -19.02 10.42
C HIS A 153 7.09 -18.93 9.26
N LEU A 154 6.25 -17.92 9.20
CA LEU A 154 5.21 -17.79 8.18
C LEU A 154 5.70 -17.05 6.94
N VAL A 155 6.49 -15.97 7.11
CA VAL A 155 6.95 -15.12 6.01
C VAL A 155 8.26 -15.64 5.40
N GLY A 156 9.12 -16.25 6.20
CA GLY A 156 10.43 -16.77 5.77
C GLY A 156 10.37 -18.04 4.92
N SER A 157 9.24 -18.74 4.90
CA SER A 157 9.06 -19.96 4.11
C SER A 157 8.83 -19.63 2.63
N LYS A 158 9.88 -19.76 1.83
CA LYS A 158 9.81 -19.49 0.39
C LYS A 158 9.08 -20.59 -0.39
N ASP A 159 9.08 -21.83 0.10
CA ASP A 159 8.77 -22.99 -0.71
C ASP A 159 7.47 -23.70 -0.33
N ASN A 160 6.99 -23.62 0.90
CA ASN A 160 5.69 -24.20 1.27
C ASN A 160 5.15 -23.63 2.59
N PRO A 161 4.15 -22.72 2.59
CA PRO A 161 3.53 -22.26 3.83
C PRO A 161 2.80 -23.40 4.60
N GLY A 162 2.52 -24.53 3.96
CA GLY A 162 1.91 -25.69 4.60
C GLY A 162 2.81 -26.46 5.57
N ASP A 163 4.14 -26.32 5.44
CA ASP A 163 5.07 -27.06 6.30
C ASP A 163 5.26 -26.45 7.69
N LEU A 164 4.84 -25.19 7.91
CA LEU A 164 5.16 -24.46 9.13
C LEU A 164 4.28 -24.82 10.35
N PHE A 165 3.00 -25.12 10.09
CA PHE A 165 2.06 -25.50 11.12
C PHE A 165 1.24 -26.74 10.72
N GLY A 166 1.66 -27.44 9.67
CA GLY A 166 0.87 -28.53 9.07
C GLY A 166 -0.43 -28.05 8.41
N LEU A 167 -0.52 -26.76 8.06
CA LEU A 167 -1.68 -26.13 7.45
C LEU A 167 -1.31 -25.53 6.10
N ASN A 168 -2.27 -25.50 5.17
CA ASN A 168 -2.11 -24.68 3.96
C ASN A 168 -2.19 -23.20 4.29
N GLY A 169 -1.59 -22.35 3.45
CA GLY A 169 -1.55 -20.91 3.71
C GLY A 169 -2.94 -20.26 3.84
N ASN A 170 -3.94 -20.76 3.13
CA ASN A 170 -5.32 -20.30 3.22
C ASN A 170 -6.06 -20.76 4.50
N GLU A 171 -5.53 -21.74 5.22
CA GLU A 171 -6.08 -22.26 6.48
C GLU A 171 -5.50 -21.58 7.73
N ILE A 172 -4.45 -20.78 7.56
CA ILE A 172 -3.87 -20.00 8.66
C ILE A 172 -4.93 -19.08 9.26
N PRO A 173 -5.14 -19.10 10.59
CA PRO A 173 -6.13 -18.26 11.27
C PRO A 173 -5.90 -16.75 11.00
N ALA A 174 -6.84 -16.13 10.31
CA ALA A 174 -6.76 -14.73 9.90
C ALA A 174 -8.15 -14.15 9.66
N ILE A 175 -8.25 -12.83 9.66
CA ILE A 175 -9.48 -12.11 9.34
C ILE A 175 -9.49 -11.73 7.88
N PRO A 176 -10.41 -12.23 7.05
CA PRO A 176 -10.60 -11.72 5.70
C PRO A 176 -11.32 -10.36 5.75
N LEU A 177 -10.75 -9.37 5.11
CA LEU A 177 -11.36 -8.06 4.91
C LEU A 177 -12.12 -8.12 3.57
N GLU A 178 -13.34 -8.63 3.62
CA GLU A 178 -14.22 -8.68 2.46
C GLU A 178 -14.64 -7.26 2.08
N THR A 179 -14.45 -6.87 0.82
CA THR A 179 -14.69 -5.50 0.37
C THR A 179 -15.61 -5.47 -0.84
N ASN A 180 -16.45 -4.44 -0.91
CA ASN A 180 -17.10 -3.98 -2.13
C ASN A 180 -16.33 -2.77 -2.69
N PRO A 181 -16.49 -2.43 -3.98
CA PRO A 181 -16.02 -1.14 -4.49
C PRO A 181 -16.57 0.01 -3.64
N GLY A 182 -15.72 0.97 -3.25
CA GLY A 182 -16.07 2.06 -2.32
C GLY A 182 -15.66 1.84 -0.87
N ASP A 183 -15.43 0.58 -0.47
CA ASP A 183 -14.85 0.25 0.84
C ASP A 183 -13.34 0.56 0.87
N VAL A 184 -12.85 0.88 2.06
CA VAL A 184 -11.43 1.17 2.25
C VAL A 184 -10.85 0.33 3.38
N ALA A 185 -9.75 -0.37 3.10
CA ALA A 185 -8.97 -1.10 4.10
C ALA A 185 -7.67 -0.34 4.41
N VAL A 186 -7.37 -0.18 5.70
CA VAL A 186 -6.15 0.48 6.19
C VAL A 186 -5.37 -0.49 7.04
N PHE A 187 -4.07 -0.63 6.82
CA PHE A 187 -3.27 -1.53 7.63
C PHE A 187 -1.82 -1.08 7.81
N ASN A 188 -1.25 -1.49 8.92
CA ASN A 188 0.16 -1.28 9.24
C ASN A 188 1.04 -2.14 8.34
N HIS A 189 2.09 -1.58 7.74
CA HIS A 189 3.02 -2.30 6.86
C HIS A 189 3.68 -3.54 7.52
N ASN A 190 3.75 -3.57 8.83
CA ASN A 190 4.32 -4.71 9.56
C ASN A 190 3.35 -5.89 9.72
N ILE A 191 2.04 -5.71 9.46
CA ILE A 191 1.04 -6.76 9.66
C ILE A 191 1.28 -7.91 8.68
N LYS A 192 1.11 -9.14 9.14
CA LYS A 192 1.13 -10.31 8.26
C LYS A 192 -0.18 -10.38 7.51
N HIS A 193 -0.07 -10.36 6.18
CA HIS A 193 -1.24 -10.38 5.32
C HIS A 193 -1.01 -11.26 4.08
N SER A 194 -2.10 -11.67 3.48
CA SER A 194 -2.15 -12.53 2.30
C SER A 194 -3.47 -12.35 1.56
N SER A 195 -3.64 -13.01 0.42
CA SER A 195 -4.96 -13.20 -0.20
C SER A 195 -5.01 -14.55 -0.94
N TRP A 196 -6.19 -15.18 -0.94
CA TRP A 196 -6.37 -16.54 -1.49
C TRP A 196 -7.63 -16.62 -2.35
N GLY A 197 -7.61 -17.48 -3.37
CA GLY A 197 -8.74 -17.71 -4.26
C GLY A 197 -9.01 -16.55 -5.23
N GLY A 198 -7.99 -15.72 -5.49
CA GLY A 198 -8.13 -14.59 -6.39
C GLY A 198 -8.36 -14.99 -7.85
N SER A 199 -9.08 -14.13 -8.59
CA SER A 199 -9.25 -14.24 -10.04
C SER A 199 -7.95 -13.91 -10.78
N ASN A 200 -8.02 -13.87 -12.11
CA ASN A 200 -6.90 -13.47 -12.95
C ASN A 200 -6.87 -11.98 -13.33
N SER A 201 -7.76 -11.16 -12.73
CA SER A 201 -7.89 -9.74 -13.08
C SER A 201 -8.45 -8.90 -11.94
N ARG A 202 -8.11 -9.22 -10.68
CA ARG A 202 -8.55 -8.47 -9.50
C ARG A 202 -7.89 -7.10 -9.48
N ARG A 203 -8.70 -6.04 -9.56
CA ARG A 203 -8.24 -4.65 -9.60
C ARG A 203 -8.15 -4.07 -8.20
N MET A 204 -7.02 -3.46 -7.90
CA MET A 204 -6.86 -2.63 -6.71
C MET A 204 -5.72 -1.63 -6.90
N PHE A 205 -5.75 -0.56 -6.14
CA PHE A 205 -4.59 0.30 -5.96
C PHE A 205 -4.40 0.64 -4.49
N THR A 206 -3.23 1.18 -4.19
CA THR A 206 -2.86 1.54 -2.82
C THR A 206 -2.36 2.97 -2.74
N MET A 207 -2.43 3.53 -1.55
CA MET A 207 -1.74 4.75 -1.15
C MET A 207 -0.97 4.46 0.15
N ASN A 208 0.34 4.74 0.17
CA ASN A 208 1.19 4.49 1.32
C ASN A 208 1.53 5.80 2.03
N PHE A 209 1.49 5.75 3.35
CA PHE A 209 1.73 6.91 4.21
C PHE A 209 2.70 6.54 5.32
N THR A 210 3.59 7.47 5.68
CA THR A 210 4.52 7.29 6.80
C THR A 210 4.45 8.47 7.74
N GLU A 211 4.81 8.26 9.00
CA GLU A 211 5.24 9.39 9.83
C GLU A 211 6.37 10.14 9.11
N LYS A 212 6.50 11.43 9.42
CA LYS A 212 7.63 12.22 8.97
C LYS A 212 8.93 11.69 9.55
N PHE A 213 9.94 11.52 8.71
CA PHE A 213 11.27 11.11 9.15
C PHE A 213 11.99 12.28 9.81
N ARG A 214 12.69 12.02 10.91
CA ARG A 214 13.61 12.99 11.52
C ARG A 214 14.86 13.15 10.66
N ASP A 215 15.60 14.23 10.85
CA ASP A 215 16.82 14.51 10.08
C ASP A 215 17.87 13.40 10.19
N ASP A 216 17.99 12.77 11.37
CA ASP A 216 18.90 11.63 11.62
C ASP A 216 18.43 10.32 10.95
N GLN A 217 17.25 10.30 10.35
CA GLN A 217 16.66 9.15 9.65
C GLN A 217 16.59 9.33 8.12
N LEU A 218 17.04 10.45 7.57
CA LEU A 218 16.91 10.74 6.13
C LEU A 218 17.68 9.76 5.25
N ASP A 219 18.82 9.23 5.70
CA ASP A 219 19.54 8.20 4.96
C ASP A 219 18.73 6.88 4.89
N GLN A 220 17.97 6.56 5.94
CA GLN A 220 17.07 5.41 5.92
C GLN A 220 15.90 5.66 4.96
N LEU A 221 15.34 6.89 4.91
CA LEU A 221 14.34 7.28 3.93
C LEU A 221 14.90 7.09 2.50
N ARG A 222 16.07 7.63 2.19
CA ARG A 222 16.70 7.47 0.86
C ARG A 222 16.89 6.01 0.48
N ASN A 223 17.34 5.18 1.41
CA ASN A 223 17.49 3.75 1.20
C ASN A 223 16.16 3.03 0.94
N ILE A 224 15.08 3.45 1.61
CA ILE A 224 13.73 2.92 1.39
C ILE A 224 13.23 3.31 0.00
N LEU A 225 13.33 4.60 -0.35
CA LEU A 225 12.90 5.12 -1.65
C LEU A 225 13.71 4.49 -2.79
N GLY A 226 15.02 4.32 -2.61
CA GLY A 226 15.92 3.72 -3.61
C GLY A 226 15.50 2.31 -4.06
N LYS A 227 14.82 1.55 -3.19
CA LYS A 227 14.30 0.21 -3.55
C LYS A 227 13.20 0.27 -4.60
N GLU A 228 12.49 1.39 -4.71
CA GLU A 228 11.40 1.55 -5.68
C GLU A 228 11.92 1.78 -7.12
N ALA A 229 13.21 2.08 -7.29
CA ALA A 229 13.86 2.17 -8.60
C ALA A 229 13.74 0.86 -9.43
N ARG A 230 13.52 -0.29 -8.77
CA ARG A 230 13.23 -1.58 -9.42
C ARG A 230 11.99 -1.57 -10.32
N PHE A 231 11.07 -0.61 -10.12
CA PHE A 231 9.91 -0.40 -10.97
C PHE A 231 10.21 0.54 -12.17
N TRP A 232 11.48 0.88 -12.36
CA TRP A 232 11.97 1.78 -13.40
C TRP A 232 11.40 3.19 -13.32
N ILE A 233 11.24 3.69 -12.12
CA ILE A 233 10.81 5.05 -11.85
C ILE A 233 12.02 5.94 -11.48
N ASP A 234 11.98 7.17 -11.92
CA ASP A 234 13.03 8.16 -11.67
C ASP A 234 12.70 9.08 -10.48
N ARG A 235 11.44 9.15 -10.11
CA ARG A 235 10.88 9.90 -8.97
C ARG A 235 9.74 9.11 -8.34
N ILE A 236 9.53 9.32 -7.06
CA ILE A 236 8.42 8.67 -6.31
C ILE A 236 7.07 9.23 -6.72
N HIS A 237 6.98 10.56 -6.94
CA HIS A 237 5.72 11.20 -7.30
C HIS A 237 5.63 11.47 -8.80
N GLY A 238 4.47 11.15 -9.38
CA GLY A 238 4.14 11.48 -10.76
C GLY A 238 3.80 12.96 -10.93
N GLU A 239 3.95 13.46 -12.17
CA GLU A 239 3.69 14.86 -12.49
C GLU A 239 2.28 15.34 -12.12
N PRO A 240 1.17 14.60 -12.36
CA PRO A 240 -0.15 15.06 -11.96
C PRO A 240 -0.28 15.27 -10.45
N MET A 241 0.32 14.41 -9.61
CA MET A 241 0.34 14.57 -8.16
C MET A 241 0.99 15.89 -7.75
N VAL A 242 2.16 16.19 -8.32
CA VAL A 242 2.94 17.39 -7.99
C VAL A 242 2.32 18.66 -8.56
N ASN A 243 1.95 18.63 -9.84
CA ASN A 243 1.47 19.82 -10.56
C ASN A 243 0.08 20.30 -10.11
N THR A 244 -0.73 19.41 -9.54
CA THR A 244 -2.06 19.74 -8.98
C THR A 244 -2.04 19.94 -7.48
N ALA A 245 -0.87 19.84 -6.83
CA ALA A 245 -0.78 19.95 -5.38
C ALA A 245 -1.10 21.36 -4.87
N SER A 246 -2.03 21.44 -3.94
CA SER A 246 -2.22 22.62 -3.10
C SER A 246 -1.02 22.81 -2.15
N LYS A 247 -0.95 23.95 -1.47
CA LYS A 247 0.09 24.16 -0.44
C LYS A 247 -0.03 23.12 0.69
N GLU A 248 -1.24 22.72 1.02
CA GLU A 248 -1.55 21.73 2.05
C GLU A 248 -1.06 20.37 1.62
N ARG A 249 -1.38 19.91 0.39
CA ARG A 249 -0.90 18.64 -0.15
C ARG A 249 0.64 18.60 -0.24
N MET A 250 1.25 19.71 -0.65
CA MET A 250 2.71 19.79 -0.80
C MET A 250 3.48 19.50 0.50
N VAL A 251 2.90 19.77 1.67
CA VAL A 251 3.50 19.42 2.97
C VAL A 251 3.79 17.93 3.06
N HIS A 252 2.91 17.10 2.49
CA HIS A 252 2.98 15.64 2.52
C HIS A 252 3.86 15.02 1.43
N LEU A 253 4.25 15.81 0.42
CA LEU A 253 5.12 15.36 -0.68
C LEU A 253 6.57 15.79 -0.51
N LYS A 254 6.79 16.95 0.11
CA LYS A 254 8.06 17.68 0.09
C LYS A 254 9.24 16.83 0.58
N GLN A 255 9.13 16.17 1.75
CA GLN A 255 10.27 15.43 2.31
C GLN A 255 10.68 14.26 1.39
N VAL A 256 9.73 13.59 0.76
CA VAL A 256 9.98 12.51 -0.20
C VAL A 256 10.66 13.09 -1.45
N MET A 257 10.14 14.17 -2.02
CA MET A 257 10.68 14.83 -3.21
C MET A 257 12.11 15.34 -3.03
N GLU A 258 12.46 15.77 -1.82
CA GLU A 258 13.81 16.23 -1.47
C GLU A 258 14.81 15.07 -1.29
N ASN A 259 14.32 13.83 -1.13
CA ASN A 259 15.12 12.66 -0.80
C ASN A 259 15.03 11.52 -1.84
N ASP A 260 14.42 11.72 -3.01
CA ASP A 260 14.27 10.70 -4.06
C ASP A 260 15.08 10.98 -5.35
N THR A 261 15.89 12.04 -5.37
CA THR A 261 16.62 12.48 -6.57
C THR A 261 17.64 11.47 -7.10
N HIS A 262 18.09 10.55 -6.27
CA HIS A 262 19.04 9.49 -6.60
C HIS A 262 18.40 8.29 -7.34
N LEU A 263 17.04 8.24 -7.41
CA LEU A 263 16.34 7.12 -8.05
C LEU A 263 16.69 6.99 -9.54
N ALA A 264 16.79 8.10 -10.26
CA ALA A 264 17.10 8.09 -11.68
C ALA A 264 18.41 7.36 -12.00
N ASP A 265 19.45 7.57 -11.18
CA ASP A 265 20.74 6.89 -11.35
C ASP A 265 20.62 5.39 -11.05
N ILE A 266 19.92 5.02 -9.97
CA ILE A 266 19.66 3.61 -9.63
C ILE A 266 18.86 2.93 -10.74
N THR A 267 17.78 3.56 -11.21
CA THR A 267 16.93 3.05 -12.28
C THR A 267 17.75 2.80 -13.56
N LYS A 268 18.63 3.73 -13.91
CA LYS A 268 19.52 3.58 -15.07
C LYS A 268 20.43 2.35 -14.94
N GLU A 269 20.98 2.08 -13.75
CA GLU A 269 21.80 0.90 -13.54
C GLU A 269 20.97 -0.40 -13.55
N LEU A 270 19.78 -0.39 -12.93
CA LEU A 270 18.91 -1.57 -12.92
C LEU A 270 18.44 -1.96 -14.32
N LYS A 271 18.14 -1.01 -15.19
CA LYS A 271 17.78 -1.24 -16.61
C LYS A 271 18.85 -1.99 -17.42
N LYS A 272 20.12 -1.99 -16.96
CA LYS A 272 21.21 -2.76 -17.61
C LYS A 272 21.15 -4.26 -17.26
N THR A 273 20.54 -4.62 -16.15
CA THR A 273 20.54 -5.98 -15.59
C THR A 273 19.17 -6.62 -15.53
N MET A 274 18.10 -5.83 -15.54
CA MET A 274 16.72 -6.29 -15.52
C MET A 274 16.12 -6.18 -16.93
N SER A 275 15.47 -7.26 -17.40
CA SER A 275 14.77 -7.29 -18.70
C SER A 275 13.43 -6.55 -18.67
N GLU A 276 12.82 -6.42 -17.50
CA GLU A 276 11.54 -5.75 -17.27
C GLU A 276 11.50 -5.15 -15.85
N PRO A 277 10.63 -4.17 -15.59
CA PRO A 277 10.45 -3.67 -14.22
C PRO A 277 9.90 -4.75 -13.30
N ALA A 278 10.15 -4.59 -12.00
CA ALA A 278 9.61 -5.51 -10.99
C ALA A 278 8.08 -5.53 -11.02
N ARG A 279 7.50 -6.67 -10.66
CA ARG A 279 6.04 -6.87 -10.59
C ARG A 279 5.49 -6.87 -9.14
N GLY A 280 6.31 -6.42 -8.19
CA GLY A 280 5.97 -6.33 -6.78
C GLY A 280 6.74 -7.25 -5.86
#